data_855bbc9460e24a637f9f90437852381f
#
_entry.id   855bbc9460e24a637f9f90437852381f
#
_cell.length_a   1.000
_cell.length_b   1.000
_cell.length_c   1.000
_cell.angle_alpha   90.00
_cell.angle_beta   90.00
_cell.angle_gamma   90.00
#
_symmetry.space_group_name_H-M   'P 1'
#
loop_
_entity.id
_entity.type
_entity.pdbx_description
1 polymer ?
#
loop_
_entity_poly.entity_id
_entity_poly.type
_entity_poly.pdbx_seq_one_letter_code
_entity_poly.pdbx_strand_id
1 'polypeptide(L)'
;MDKMLLVVDPQVDFINGSLSVKGAAEAMDSLAEYVKEHGDEYMIKIVTSDWHPYRHCSFDREGGQWPPHCIQHSIGAAIWQSLLVALNESKGGFTLLYKGDSVDKDEYSIMQNGKSANIILRLIAAMRIEQIDICGLAGNVCVLNTAKDLKDIVGGDMINILEEYSPSLDDGTALKEFISQLKG
;
A
#
# COMPACT_ATOMS: atom_id res chain seq x y z
N MET A 1 3.16 21.49 -7.58
CA MET A 1 3.33 20.57 -6.41
C MET A 1 3.64 19.20 -6.96
N ASP A 2 4.82 18.70 -6.67
CA ASP A 2 5.28 17.42 -7.16
C ASP A 2 4.75 16.30 -6.24
N LYS A 3 3.86 15.45 -6.78
CA LYS A 3 3.14 14.44 -6.01
C LYS A 3 3.65 13.02 -6.29
N MET A 4 3.62 12.20 -5.24
CA MET A 4 3.79 10.76 -5.31
C MET A 4 2.46 10.07 -4.98
N LEU A 5 2.06 9.07 -5.77
CA LEU A 5 1.00 8.13 -5.39
C LEU A 5 1.64 6.86 -4.83
N LEU A 6 1.28 6.50 -3.61
CA LEU A 6 1.71 5.28 -2.94
C LEU A 6 0.50 4.36 -2.72
N VAL A 7 0.40 3.34 -3.54
CA VAL A 7 -0.67 2.33 -3.46
C VAL A 7 -0.17 1.13 -2.67
N VAL A 8 -0.76 0.91 -1.51
CA VAL A 8 -0.33 -0.11 -0.56
C VAL A 8 -1.07 -1.42 -0.82
N ASP A 9 -0.34 -2.47 -1.15
CA ASP A 9 -0.74 -3.87 -1.20
C ASP A 9 -2.09 -4.15 -1.91
N PRO A 10 -2.33 -3.68 -3.15
CA PRO A 10 -3.58 -3.88 -3.87
C PRO A 10 -3.65 -5.30 -4.48
N GLN A 11 -3.50 -6.33 -3.62
CA GLN A 11 -3.29 -7.72 -4.02
C GLN A 11 -4.58 -8.55 -3.90
N VAL A 12 -4.68 -9.57 -4.73
CA VAL A 12 -5.86 -10.44 -4.84
C VAL A 12 -6.27 -11.04 -3.50
N ASP A 13 -5.33 -11.48 -2.65
CA ASP A 13 -5.67 -12.08 -1.36
C ASP A 13 -6.35 -11.09 -0.40
N PHE A 14 -6.05 -9.80 -0.49
CA PHE A 14 -6.72 -8.76 0.29
C PHE A 14 -8.04 -8.28 -0.32
N ILE A 15 -8.36 -8.70 -1.54
CA ILE A 15 -9.55 -8.23 -2.27
C ILE A 15 -10.64 -9.29 -2.27
N ASN A 16 -10.34 -10.50 -2.73
CA ASN A 16 -11.28 -11.61 -2.79
C ASN A 16 -10.66 -12.97 -2.46
N GLY A 17 -9.46 -12.98 -1.88
CA GLY A 17 -8.72 -14.18 -1.51
C GLY A 17 -8.79 -14.49 -0.02
N SER A 18 -7.68 -15.04 0.52
CA SER A 18 -7.62 -15.64 1.87
C SER A 18 -7.75 -14.64 3.02
N LEU A 19 -7.46 -13.37 2.80
CA LEU A 19 -7.53 -12.30 3.82
C LEU A 19 -8.31 -11.09 3.28
N SER A 20 -9.49 -11.35 2.73
CA SER A 20 -10.28 -10.33 2.03
C SER A 20 -10.79 -9.23 2.95
N VAL A 21 -10.67 -7.99 2.49
CA VAL A 21 -11.17 -6.76 3.12
C VAL A 21 -12.53 -6.42 2.50
N LYS A 22 -13.53 -6.17 3.34
CA LYS A 22 -14.86 -5.81 2.86
C LYS A 22 -14.82 -4.50 2.04
N GLY A 23 -15.40 -4.52 0.84
CA GLY A 23 -15.44 -3.37 -0.06
C GLY A 23 -14.13 -3.14 -0.84
N ALA A 24 -13.15 -4.06 -0.73
CA ALA A 24 -11.87 -3.88 -1.39
C ALA A 24 -11.95 -3.94 -2.92
N ALA A 25 -12.81 -4.81 -3.48
CA ALA A 25 -12.95 -4.91 -4.93
C ALA A 25 -13.47 -3.59 -5.52
N GLU A 26 -14.55 -3.06 -4.95
CA GLU A 26 -15.13 -1.78 -5.37
C GLU A 26 -14.15 -0.61 -5.19
N ALA A 27 -13.42 -0.59 -4.07
CA ALA A 27 -12.43 0.46 -3.80
C ALA A 27 -11.26 0.40 -4.80
N MET A 28 -10.76 -0.79 -5.12
CA MET A 28 -9.64 -0.94 -6.08
C MET A 28 -10.08 -0.71 -7.53
N ASP A 29 -11.31 -1.03 -7.90
CA ASP A 29 -11.86 -0.68 -9.20
C ASP A 29 -12.09 0.84 -9.32
N SER A 30 -12.58 1.49 -8.26
CA SER A 30 -12.71 2.96 -8.21
C SER A 30 -11.34 3.65 -8.24
N LEU A 31 -10.33 3.07 -7.55
CA LEU A 31 -8.95 3.57 -7.63
C LEU A 31 -8.38 3.42 -9.05
N ALA A 32 -8.73 2.36 -9.78
CA ALA A 32 -8.32 2.20 -11.17
C ALA A 32 -8.89 3.33 -12.06
N GLU A 33 -10.16 3.69 -11.88
CA GLU A 33 -10.74 4.85 -12.59
C GLU A 33 -10.05 6.17 -12.18
N TYR A 34 -9.83 6.37 -10.88
CA TYR A 34 -9.06 7.52 -10.39
C TYR A 34 -7.67 7.63 -11.04
N VAL A 35 -6.95 6.51 -11.16
CA VAL A 35 -5.63 6.49 -11.81
C VAL A 35 -5.71 6.80 -13.29
N LYS A 36 -6.76 6.37 -14.01
CA LYS A 36 -6.98 6.74 -15.41
C LYS A 36 -7.18 8.23 -15.59
N GLU A 37 -7.89 8.87 -14.65
CA GLU A 37 -8.22 10.30 -14.72
C GLU A 37 -7.08 11.19 -14.22
N HIS A 38 -6.40 10.79 -13.14
CA HIS A 38 -5.46 11.62 -12.40
C HIS A 38 -4.02 11.06 -12.35
N GLY A 39 -3.79 9.85 -12.86
CA GLY A 39 -2.47 9.18 -12.76
C GLY A 39 -1.33 9.98 -13.39
N ASP A 40 -1.62 10.78 -14.40
CA ASP A 40 -0.64 11.62 -15.09
C ASP A 40 -0.24 12.89 -14.30
N GLU A 41 -0.99 13.23 -13.25
CA GLU A 41 -0.67 14.33 -12.33
C GLU A 41 0.43 13.95 -11.33
N TYR A 42 0.69 12.66 -11.14
CA TYR A 42 1.72 12.17 -10.23
C TYR A 42 3.08 12.07 -10.92
N MET A 43 4.08 12.70 -10.29
CA MET A 43 5.47 12.62 -10.74
C MET A 43 5.97 11.18 -10.71
N ILE A 44 5.54 10.40 -9.72
CA ILE A 44 5.85 8.99 -9.56
C ILE A 44 4.70 8.24 -8.90
N LYS A 45 4.51 6.98 -9.30
CA LYS A 45 3.59 6.03 -8.69
C LYS A 45 4.36 4.83 -8.16
N ILE A 46 4.16 4.51 -6.91
CA ILE A 46 4.75 3.34 -6.24
C ILE A 46 3.61 2.42 -5.81
N VAL A 47 3.75 1.14 -6.08
CA VAL A 47 2.87 0.08 -5.58
C VAL A 47 3.68 -0.79 -4.64
N THR A 48 3.14 -1.08 -3.47
CA THR A 48 3.76 -2.05 -2.57
C THR A 48 3.05 -3.39 -2.64
N SER A 49 3.74 -4.44 -2.29
CA SER A 49 3.18 -5.79 -2.21
C SER A 49 3.78 -6.55 -1.04
N ASP A 50 2.90 -7.19 -0.26
CA ASP A 50 3.32 -8.30 0.59
C ASP A 50 3.85 -9.42 -0.28
N TRP A 51 5.01 -9.97 0.09
CA TRP A 51 5.70 -10.97 -0.73
C TRP A 51 6.23 -12.10 0.13
N HIS A 52 5.30 -12.83 0.75
CA HIS A 52 5.63 -13.78 1.81
C HIS A 52 6.20 -15.10 1.27
N PRO A 53 7.35 -15.57 1.80
CA PRO A 53 7.78 -16.95 1.61
C PRO A 53 6.70 -17.94 2.05
N TYR A 54 6.71 -19.14 1.50
CA TYR A 54 5.70 -20.18 1.79
C TYR A 54 5.53 -20.48 3.29
N ARG A 55 6.61 -20.33 4.08
CA ARG A 55 6.63 -20.49 5.55
C ARG A 55 6.95 -19.15 6.22
N HIS A 56 6.05 -18.19 6.09
CA HIS A 56 6.23 -16.89 6.73
C HIS A 56 5.73 -16.89 8.17
N CYS A 57 6.47 -16.24 9.08
CA CYS A 57 6.17 -16.21 10.52
C CYS A 57 4.80 -15.59 10.87
N SER A 58 4.22 -14.77 10.02
CA SER A 58 2.89 -14.18 10.24
C SER A 58 1.74 -15.16 10.07
N PHE A 59 1.97 -16.32 9.45
CA PHE A 59 0.91 -17.28 9.16
C PHE A 59 0.53 -18.11 10.40
N ASP A 60 -0.77 -18.37 10.56
CA ASP A 60 -1.34 -19.14 11.66
C ASP A 60 -0.70 -20.55 11.77
N ARG A 61 -0.45 -21.21 10.66
CA ARG A 61 0.23 -22.51 10.59
C ARG A 61 1.70 -22.47 11.02
N GLU A 62 2.32 -21.30 11.11
CA GLU A 62 3.70 -21.08 11.60
C GLU A 62 3.69 -20.36 12.97
N GLY A 63 2.51 -20.23 13.60
CA GLY A 63 2.35 -19.60 14.92
C GLY A 63 2.03 -18.11 14.89
N GLY A 64 1.80 -17.53 13.72
CA GLY A 64 1.36 -16.15 13.55
C GLY A 64 -0.16 -15.99 13.70
N GLN A 65 -0.67 -14.81 13.35
CA GLN A 65 -2.08 -14.49 13.54
C GLN A 65 -2.91 -14.46 12.23
N TRP A 66 -2.27 -14.54 11.07
CA TRP A 66 -2.93 -14.39 9.79
C TRP A 66 -3.07 -15.72 9.03
N PRO A 67 -4.14 -15.92 8.28
CA PRO A 67 -4.16 -17.02 7.31
C PRO A 67 -3.04 -16.82 6.27
N PRO A 68 -2.54 -17.89 5.63
CA PRO A 68 -1.59 -17.74 4.53
C PRO A 68 -2.14 -16.86 3.43
N HIS A 69 -1.42 -15.79 3.10
CA HIS A 69 -1.79 -14.79 2.10
C HIS A 69 -0.55 -14.26 1.38
N CYS A 70 -0.74 -13.70 0.21
CA CYS A 70 0.30 -13.06 -0.60
C CYS A 70 1.59 -13.88 -0.71
N ILE A 71 1.44 -15.20 -0.83
CA ILE A 71 2.58 -16.12 -0.99
C ILE A 71 3.26 -15.83 -2.31
N GLN A 72 4.58 -15.72 -2.29
CA GLN A 72 5.41 -15.48 -3.45
C GLN A 72 5.00 -16.33 -4.65
N HIS A 73 4.81 -15.70 -5.80
CA HIS A 73 4.42 -16.34 -7.07
C HIS A 73 3.01 -16.96 -7.11
N SER A 74 2.21 -16.82 -6.05
CA SER A 74 0.80 -17.25 -6.08
C SER A 74 -0.10 -16.23 -6.81
N ILE A 75 -1.29 -16.67 -7.21
CA ILE A 75 -2.33 -15.76 -7.74
C ILE A 75 -2.75 -14.75 -6.67
N GLY A 76 -2.79 -15.15 -5.41
CA GLY A 76 -3.14 -14.29 -4.29
C GLY A 76 -2.20 -13.09 -4.10
N ALA A 77 -0.92 -13.26 -4.48
CA ALA A 77 0.07 -12.19 -4.43
C ALA A 77 0.02 -11.22 -5.64
N ALA A 78 -0.79 -11.52 -6.66
CA ALA A 78 -0.91 -10.68 -7.85
C ALA A 78 -1.62 -9.35 -7.53
N ILE A 79 -1.22 -8.28 -8.22
CA ILE A 79 -1.92 -6.99 -8.17
C ILE A 79 -3.29 -7.12 -8.85
N TRP A 80 -4.29 -6.44 -8.31
CA TRP A 80 -5.64 -6.38 -8.85
C TRP A 80 -5.66 -5.91 -10.31
N GLN A 81 -6.33 -6.67 -11.18
CA GLN A 81 -6.19 -6.56 -12.63
C GLN A 81 -6.57 -5.19 -13.18
N SER A 82 -7.71 -4.63 -12.79
CA SER A 82 -8.17 -3.32 -13.31
C SER A 82 -7.18 -2.20 -12.96
N LEU A 83 -6.68 -2.22 -11.72
CA LEU A 83 -5.70 -1.26 -11.25
C LEU A 83 -4.33 -1.45 -11.91
N LEU A 84 -3.89 -2.68 -12.11
CA LEU A 84 -2.64 -2.99 -12.83
C LEU A 84 -2.66 -2.40 -14.25
N VAL A 85 -3.78 -2.55 -14.96
CA VAL A 85 -3.95 -1.98 -16.30
C VAL A 85 -3.86 -0.45 -16.25
N ALA A 86 -4.65 0.19 -15.39
CA ALA A 86 -4.66 1.65 -15.25
C ALA A 86 -3.28 2.24 -14.92
N LEU A 87 -2.55 1.59 -13.99
CA LEU A 87 -1.19 2.01 -13.61
C LEU A 87 -0.20 1.92 -14.78
N ASN A 88 -0.28 0.84 -15.58
CA ASN A 88 0.62 0.68 -16.74
C ASN A 88 0.29 1.64 -17.90
N GLU A 89 -0.98 1.98 -18.09
CA GLU A 89 -1.42 2.91 -19.13
C GLU A 89 -1.16 4.38 -18.77
N SER A 90 -1.03 4.70 -17.47
CA SER A 90 -0.71 6.04 -17.01
C SER A 90 0.74 6.43 -17.32
N LYS A 91 0.98 7.72 -17.55
CA LYS A 91 2.30 8.27 -17.89
C LYS A 91 3.36 7.87 -16.87
N GLY A 92 4.46 7.25 -17.33
CA GLY A 92 5.58 6.81 -16.50
C GLY A 92 5.36 5.47 -15.80
N GLY A 93 4.19 4.84 -15.95
CA GLY A 93 3.90 3.57 -15.31
C GLY A 93 4.00 3.64 -13.78
N PHE A 94 4.49 2.57 -13.16
CA PHE A 94 4.68 2.52 -11.70
C PHE A 94 5.94 1.72 -11.31
N THR A 95 6.40 1.90 -10.07
CA THR A 95 7.47 1.12 -9.46
C THR A 95 6.88 0.16 -8.44
N LEU A 96 7.17 -1.14 -8.57
CA LEU A 96 6.72 -2.17 -7.61
C LEU A 96 7.81 -2.39 -6.56
N LEU A 97 7.42 -2.33 -5.29
CA LEU A 97 8.28 -2.58 -4.13
C LEU A 97 7.66 -3.65 -3.23
N TYR A 98 8.50 -4.41 -2.56
CA TYR A 98 8.09 -5.56 -1.76
C TYR A 98 8.39 -5.36 -0.28
N LYS A 99 7.56 -5.98 0.58
CA LYS A 99 7.78 -6.15 2.01
C LYS A 99 7.40 -7.55 2.47
N GLY A 100 7.79 -7.92 3.68
CA GLY A 100 7.49 -9.24 4.22
C GLY A 100 8.17 -10.40 3.47
N ASP A 101 9.30 -10.13 2.83
CA ASP A 101 10.05 -11.09 2.00
C ASP A 101 11.00 -12.00 2.81
N SER A 102 11.06 -11.83 4.11
CA SER A 102 11.85 -12.64 5.05
C SER A 102 10.96 -13.66 5.78
N VAL A 103 11.44 -14.88 6.02
CA VAL A 103 10.67 -15.94 6.67
C VAL A 103 10.30 -15.59 8.11
N ASP A 104 11.19 -14.89 8.81
CA ASP A 104 11.19 -14.68 10.26
C ASP A 104 10.84 -13.23 10.67
N LYS A 105 10.48 -12.39 9.71
CA LYS A 105 10.15 -10.97 9.98
C LYS A 105 8.84 -10.58 9.33
N ASP A 106 7.88 -10.16 10.16
CA ASP A 106 6.65 -9.54 9.69
C ASP A 106 6.82 -8.02 9.50
N GLU A 107 6.29 -7.47 8.43
CA GLU A 107 6.44 -6.06 8.05
C GLU A 107 5.08 -5.50 7.65
N TYR A 108 4.44 -4.73 8.53
CA TYR A 108 3.16 -4.08 8.24
C TYR A 108 3.31 -2.82 7.39
N SER A 109 4.46 -2.16 7.48
CA SER A 109 4.78 -0.96 6.72
C SER A 109 5.87 -1.25 5.69
N ILE A 110 5.73 -0.68 4.50
CA ILE A 110 6.81 -0.73 3.50
C ILE A 110 8.11 -0.11 4.02
N MET A 111 8.02 0.82 4.97
CA MET A 111 9.17 1.48 5.56
C MET A 111 9.96 0.59 6.51
N GLN A 112 9.39 -0.54 6.96
CA GLN A 112 10.09 -1.56 7.75
C GLN A 112 10.99 -2.48 6.91
N ASN A 113 10.78 -2.49 5.57
CA ASN A 113 11.67 -3.15 4.64
C ASN A 113 12.79 -2.21 4.22
N GLY A 114 14.00 -2.44 4.68
CA GLY A 114 15.11 -1.50 4.49
C GLY A 114 15.48 -1.23 3.03
N LYS A 115 15.29 -2.21 2.12
CA LYS A 115 15.55 -2.01 0.69
C LYS A 115 14.52 -1.10 0.08
N SER A 116 13.24 -1.38 0.30
CA SER A 116 12.11 -0.62 -0.23
C SER A 116 12.05 0.78 0.35
N ALA A 117 12.24 0.93 1.66
CA ALA A 117 12.31 2.22 2.35
C ALA A 117 13.40 3.13 1.76
N ASN A 118 14.60 2.59 1.52
CA ASN A 118 15.70 3.35 0.93
C ASN A 118 15.36 3.85 -0.49
N ILE A 119 14.67 3.04 -1.30
CA ILE A 119 14.23 3.45 -2.64
C ILE A 119 13.20 4.59 -2.52
N ILE A 120 12.19 4.45 -1.67
CA ILE A 120 11.16 5.48 -1.47
C ILE A 120 11.79 6.81 -1.06
N LEU A 121 12.65 6.81 -0.03
CA LEU A 121 13.28 8.01 0.47
C LEU A 121 14.19 8.70 -0.57
N ARG A 122 14.92 7.92 -1.35
CA ARG A 122 15.72 8.46 -2.46
C ARG A 122 14.87 9.09 -3.55
N LEU A 123 13.72 8.49 -3.89
CA LEU A 123 12.80 9.03 -4.89
C LEU A 123 12.15 10.31 -4.39
N ILE A 124 11.72 10.38 -3.13
CA ILE A 124 11.19 11.60 -2.50
C ILE A 124 12.21 12.74 -2.62
N ALA A 125 13.46 12.48 -2.25
CA ALA A 125 14.50 13.50 -2.28
C ALA A 125 14.89 13.89 -3.72
N ALA A 126 15.11 12.93 -4.60
CA ALA A 126 15.56 13.18 -5.97
C ALA A 126 14.52 13.91 -6.82
N MET A 127 13.24 13.59 -6.62
CA MET A 127 12.12 14.20 -7.35
C MET A 127 11.50 15.39 -6.62
N ARG A 128 12.02 15.77 -5.45
CA ARG A 128 11.52 16.88 -4.63
C ARG A 128 10.03 16.77 -4.34
N ILE A 129 9.58 15.55 -4.01
CA ILE A 129 8.17 15.31 -3.73
C ILE A 129 7.70 16.19 -2.56
N GLU A 130 6.60 16.87 -2.76
CA GLU A 130 5.99 17.79 -1.80
C GLU A 130 4.74 17.19 -1.13
N GLN A 131 4.11 16.20 -1.78
CA GLN A 131 2.93 15.50 -1.26
C GLN A 131 2.98 14.01 -1.62
N ILE A 132 2.60 13.17 -0.66
CA ILE A 132 2.45 11.73 -0.82
C ILE A 132 0.98 11.37 -0.59
N ASP A 133 0.28 11.02 -1.66
CA ASP A 133 -1.07 10.49 -1.58
C ASP A 133 -0.98 8.97 -1.35
N ILE A 134 -1.52 8.49 -0.23
CA ILE A 134 -1.45 7.09 0.20
C ILE A 134 -2.84 6.48 0.15
N CYS A 135 -2.96 5.27 -0.42
CA CYS A 135 -4.18 4.47 -0.46
C CYS A 135 -3.86 2.99 -0.50
N GLY A 136 -4.88 2.14 -0.48
CA GLY A 136 -4.73 0.69 -0.64
C GLY A 136 -5.23 -0.14 0.53
N LEU A 137 -4.63 -1.30 0.77
CA LEU A 137 -5.14 -2.36 1.63
C LEU A 137 -4.10 -2.82 2.68
N ALA A 138 -4.51 -3.18 3.89
CA ALA A 138 -5.78 -2.79 4.48
C ALA A 138 -5.61 -1.44 5.17
N GLY A 139 -6.66 -0.61 5.14
CA GLY A 139 -6.62 0.76 5.67
C GLY A 139 -6.09 0.87 7.10
N ASN A 140 -6.59 0.01 8.00
CA ASN A 140 -6.21 -0.01 9.42
C ASN A 140 -4.92 -0.77 9.75
N VAL A 141 -4.28 -1.42 8.77
CA VAL A 141 -3.04 -2.18 8.97
C VAL A 141 -1.91 -1.60 8.11
N CYS A 142 -1.74 -2.07 6.87
CA CYS A 142 -0.58 -1.70 6.05
C CYS A 142 -0.59 -0.23 5.64
N VAL A 143 -1.76 0.34 5.29
CA VAL A 143 -1.90 1.76 4.95
C VAL A 143 -1.56 2.63 6.17
N LEU A 144 -2.20 2.36 7.31
CA LEU A 144 -1.99 3.13 8.54
C LEU A 144 -0.55 3.07 9.04
N ASN A 145 0.07 1.87 9.08
CA ASN A 145 1.45 1.73 9.53
C ASN A 145 2.43 2.40 8.57
N THR A 146 2.22 2.27 7.25
CA THR A 146 3.04 2.97 6.25
C THR A 146 2.94 4.48 6.39
N ALA A 147 1.73 5.01 6.59
CA ALA A 147 1.51 6.43 6.76
C ALA A 147 2.14 6.98 8.05
N LYS A 148 2.06 6.22 9.16
CA LYS A 148 2.72 6.59 10.43
C LYS A 148 4.23 6.67 10.28
N ASP A 149 4.85 5.62 9.73
CA ASP A 149 6.30 5.58 9.56
C ASP A 149 6.80 6.69 8.62
N LEU A 150 6.07 6.95 7.52
CA LEU A 150 6.39 8.06 6.62
C LEU A 150 6.23 9.41 7.30
N LYS A 151 5.13 9.64 8.06
CA LYS A 151 4.92 10.88 8.83
C LYS A 151 6.09 11.19 9.74
N ASP A 152 6.63 10.18 10.42
CA ASP A 152 7.75 10.35 11.34
C ASP A 152 9.05 10.75 10.63
N ILE A 153 9.17 10.45 9.33
CA ILE A 153 10.37 10.72 8.54
C ILE A 153 10.25 12.04 7.76
N VAL A 154 9.10 12.26 7.07
CA VAL A 154 8.97 13.39 6.14
C VAL A 154 8.06 14.51 6.68
N GLY A 155 7.39 14.29 7.80
CA GLY A 155 6.42 15.23 8.38
C GLY A 155 4.98 14.98 7.92
N GLY A 156 4.03 15.35 8.79
CA GLY A 156 2.60 15.12 8.54
C GLY A 156 2.04 15.93 7.37
N ASP A 157 2.58 17.13 7.15
CA ASP A 157 2.11 18.03 6.09
C ASP A 157 2.29 17.47 4.67
N MET A 158 3.23 16.52 4.50
CA MET A 158 3.45 15.85 3.22
C MET A 158 2.50 14.67 2.99
N ILE A 159 1.81 14.18 4.03
CA ILE A 159 1.01 12.96 3.95
C ILE A 159 -0.46 13.30 3.73
N ASN A 160 -1.04 12.73 2.69
CA ASN A 160 -2.47 12.75 2.44
C ASN A 160 -2.97 11.32 2.24
N ILE A 161 -4.04 10.92 2.91
CA ILE A 161 -4.63 9.60 2.77
C ILE A 161 -5.90 9.71 1.94
N LEU A 162 -5.96 8.96 0.84
CA LEU A 162 -7.14 8.81 0.02
C LEU A 162 -8.04 7.73 0.68
N GLU A 163 -8.82 8.17 1.68
CA GLU A 163 -9.61 7.29 2.56
C GLU A 163 -10.60 6.42 1.78
N GLU A 164 -11.23 6.97 0.76
CA GLU A 164 -12.20 6.26 -0.09
C GLU A 164 -11.64 5.02 -0.80
N TYR A 165 -10.31 4.99 -1.02
CA TYR A 165 -9.60 3.86 -1.62
C TYR A 165 -8.80 3.05 -0.59
N SER A 166 -9.16 3.16 0.70
CA SER A 166 -8.42 2.53 1.80
C SER A 166 -9.36 1.80 2.78
N PRO A 167 -10.15 0.82 2.31
CA PRO A 167 -11.03 0.07 3.19
C PRO A 167 -10.25 -0.71 4.24
N SER A 168 -10.84 -0.86 5.42
CA SER A 168 -10.23 -1.47 6.60
C SER A 168 -10.80 -2.86 6.90
N LEU A 169 -10.02 -3.69 7.61
CA LEU A 169 -10.48 -4.99 8.13
C LEU A 169 -11.49 -4.83 9.27
N ASP A 170 -11.44 -3.70 9.97
CA ASP A 170 -12.36 -3.30 11.04
C ASP A 170 -13.30 -2.18 10.57
N ASP A 171 -13.80 -1.36 11.50
CA ASP A 171 -14.67 -0.21 11.23
C ASP A 171 -13.93 1.03 10.69
N GLY A 172 -12.61 0.98 10.57
CA GLY A 172 -11.75 2.05 10.05
C GLY A 172 -11.53 3.21 11.04
N THR A 173 -11.96 3.08 12.29
CA THR A 173 -11.85 4.16 13.31
C THR A 173 -10.40 4.62 13.46
N ALA A 174 -9.44 3.70 13.60
CA ALA A 174 -8.04 4.04 13.81
C ALA A 174 -7.44 4.83 12.62
N LEU A 175 -7.83 4.51 11.38
CA LEU A 175 -7.39 5.25 10.20
C LEU A 175 -8.00 6.65 10.18
N LYS A 176 -9.29 6.80 10.48
CA LYS A 176 -9.98 8.10 10.51
C LYS A 176 -9.42 9.03 11.59
N GLU A 177 -9.14 8.51 12.78
CA GLU A 177 -8.48 9.24 13.85
C GLU A 177 -7.09 9.73 13.41
N PHE A 178 -6.31 8.89 12.75
CA PHE A 178 -5.00 9.29 12.24
C PHE A 178 -5.11 10.38 11.16
N ILE A 179 -6.05 10.26 10.21
CA ILE A 179 -6.30 11.30 9.19
C ILE A 179 -6.66 12.63 9.85
N SER A 180 -7.49 12.61 10.91
CA SER A 180 -7.87 13.83 11.63
C SER A 180 -6.67 14.52 12.29
N GLN A 181 -5.71 13.74 12.80
CA GLN A 181 -4.46 14.24 13.41
C GLN A 181 -3.45 14.78 12.38
N LEU A 182 -3.55 14.39 11.12
CA LEU A 182 -2.71 14.96 10.05
C LEU A 182 -3.15 16.37 9.66
N LYS A 183 -4.44 16.69 9.88
CA LYS A 183 -5.06 17.96 9.47
C LYS A 183 -5.12 19.01 10.59
N GLY A 184 -4.72 18.66 11.80
CA GLY A 184 -4.70 19.53 12.98
C GLY A 184 -3.31 20.03 13.32
#